data_e9f1bc3278ed63aaa60e1220e2cc8570
#
_entry.id   e9f1bc3278ed63aaa60e1220e2cc8570
#
_cell.length_a   1.000
_cell.length_b   1.000
_cell.length_c   1.000
_cell.angle_alpha   90.00
_cell.angle_beta   90.00
_cell.angle_gamma   90.00
#
_symmetry.space_group_name_H-M   'P 1'
#
loop_
_entity.id
_entity.type
_entity.pdbx_description
1 polymer ?
#
loop_
_entity_poly.entity_id
_entity_poly.type
_entity_poly.pdbx_seq_one_letter_code
_entity_poly.pdbx_strand_id
1 'polypeptide(L)'
;MFTYENNIPVCAFISTQECRKLPCVVDERLCGDTFLRVEKIGKLDFVVSDIWMYNGNCVFACSTFQQRYEWLKLLLKTFTSCVDGVTVNLIHKSELDLSKSKIRGYECYSDEIGKHGCFIEADNLMKIKKLQLPDCYQVGDSGYLLVPDLKTSEYLRSLGNEFELPCEKVDEDSWKLKNDT
;
A
#
# COMPACT_ATOMS: atom_id res chain seq x y z
N MET A 1 1.95 -13.05 10.07
CA MET A 1 2.83 -14.23 9.82
C MET A 1 2.07 -15.50 10.10
N PHE A 2 2.15 -16.46 9.19
CA PHE A 2 1.67 -17.82 9.38
C PHE A 2 2.89 -18.74 9.49
N THR A 3 2.96 -19.52 10.56
CA THR A 3 4.10 -20.39 10.86
C THR A 3 3.69 -21.56 11.76
N TYR A 4 4.64 -22.41 12.14
CA TYR A 4 4.46 -23.43 13.15
C TYR A 4 5.08 -23.03 14.47
N GLU A 5 4.39 -23.35 15.56
CA GLU A 5 4.94 -23.35 16.91
C GLU A 5 4.69 -24.71 17.55
N ASN A 6 5.74 -25.42 17.90
CA ASN A 6 5.64 -26.80 18.42
C ASN A 6 4.80 -27.73 17.54
N ASN A 7 4.98 -27.63 16.20
CA ASN A 7 4.22 -28.36 15.16
C ASN A 7 2.71 -28.01 15.10
N ILE A 8 2.29 -26.93 15.72
CA ILE A 8 0.91 -26.43 15.64
C ILE A 8 0.89 -25.20 14.74
N PRO A 9 0.01 -25.17 13.71
CA PRO A 9 -0.19 -23.99 12.87
C PRO A 9 -0.61 -22.77 13.70
N VAL A 10 0.07 -21.65 13.53
CA VAL A 10 -0.25 -20.40 14.25
C VAL A 10 -0.23 -19.20 13.30
N CYS A 11 -1.10 -18.24 13.58
CA CYS A 11 -1.03 -16.91 13.04
C CYS A 11 -0.51 -15.95 14.11
N ALA A 12 0.49 -15.14 13.77
CA ALA A 12 1.02 -14.13 14.67
C ALA A 12 1.00 -12.74 14.02
N PHE A 13 0.60 -11.74 14.80
CA PHE A 13 0.84 -10.34 14.48
C PHE A 13 2.17 -9.91 15.08
N ILE A 14 3.02 -9.30 14.27
CA ILE A 14 4.36 -8.84 14.65
C ILE A 14 4.49 -7.37 14.23
N SER A 15 4.88 -6.54 15.19
CA SER A 15 5.25 -5.15 14.97
C SER A 15 6.50 -4.81 15.79
N THR A 16 6.97 -3.58 15.70
CA THR A 16 8.07 -3.08 16.55
C THR A 16 7.70 -3.00 18.04
N GLN A 17 6.40 -2.99 18.36
CA GLN A 17 5.90 -2.80 19.72
C GLN A 17 5.29 -4.06 20.32
N GLU A 18 4.77 -4.96 19.50
CA GLU A 18 4.10 -6.17 20.00
C GLU A 18 4.35 -7.39 19.09
N CYS A 19 4.42 -8.54 19.71
CA CYS A 19 4.32 -9.84 19.04
C CYS A 19 3.27 -10.66 19.76
N ARG A 20 2.20 -11.06 19.06
CA ARG A 20 1.12 -11.84 19.67
C ARG A 20 0.51 -12.84 18.70
N LYS A 21 0.07 -13.97 19.23
CA LYS A 21 -0.75 -14.91 18.47
C LYS A 21 -2.15 -14.35 18.27
N LEU A 22 -2.69 -14.63 17.09
CA LEU A 22 -4.07 -14.30 16.74
C LEU A 22 -4.94 -15.58 16.88
N PRO A 23 -6.16 -15.45 17.42
CA PRO A 23 -7.09 -16.55 17.58
C PRO A 23 -7.78 -16.88 16.25
N CYS A 24 -7.07 -17.56 15.36
CA CYS A 24 -7.61 -18.00 14.07
C CYS A 24 -7.02 -19.36 13.67
N VAL A 25 -7.79 -20.12 12.91
CA VAL A 25 -7.32 -21.34 12.26
C VAL A 25 -6.53 -20.97 11.02
N VAL A 26 -5.38 -21.56 10.85
CA VAL A 26 -4.52 -21.34 9.69
C VAL A 26 -4.40 -22.63 8.90
N ASP A 27 -4.53 -22.56 7.60
CA ASP A 27 -4.26 -23.67 6.71
C ASP A 27 -2.78 -24.05 6.80
N GLU A 28 -2.49 -25.32 7.10
CA GLU A 28 -1.13 -25.82 7.23
C GLU A 28 -0.25 -25.54 6.01
N ARG A 29 -0.85 -25.46 4.83
CA ARG A 29 -0.15 -25.14 3.58
C ARG A 29 0.45 -23.72 3.57
N LEU A 30 0.04 -22.85 4.48
CA LEU A 30 0.56 -21.49 4.61
C LEU A 30 1.63 -21.38 5.70
N CYS A 31 1.82 -22.41 6.51
CA CYS A 31 2.61 -22.35 7.75
C CYS A 31 4.12 -22.63 7.57
N GLY A 32 4.59 -22.81 6.33
CA GLY A 32 6.02 -22.86 6.03
C GLY A 32 6.65 -21.45 6.01
N ASP A 33 6.29 -20.57 6.97
CA ASP A 33 6.68 -19.16 7.05
C ASP A 33 6.11 -18.31 5.90
N THR A 34 4.88 -17.88 6.07
CA THR A 34 4.24 -16.90 5.19
C THR A 34 4.12 -15.55 5.89
N PHE A 35 4.70 -14.50 5.30
CA PHE A 35 4.67 -13.14 5.81
C PHE A 35 3.82 -12.23 4.95
N LEU A 36 2.78 -11.66 5.55
CA LEU A 36 1.95 -10.62 4.95
C LEU A 36 2.29 -9.27 5.55
N ARG A 37 2.33 -8.23 4.71
CA ARG A 37 2.36 -6.85 5.17
C ARG A 37 0.95 -6.42 5.51
N VAL A 38 0.74 -5.97 6.74
CA VAL A 38 -0.59 -5.60 7.23
C VAL A 38 -0.56 -4.26 7.95
N GLU A 39 -1.69 -3.56 7.90
CA GLU A 39 -2.01 -2.41 8.73
C GLU A 39 -3.13 -2.80 9.70
N LYS A 40 -2.89 -2.60 10.99
CA LYS A 40 -3.85 -2.88 12.05
C LYS A 40 -4.83 -1.71 12.16
N ILE A 41 -6.10 -1.93 11.86
CA ILE A 41 -7.16 -0.91 11.93
C ILE A 41 -8.10 -1.12 13.12
N GLY A 42 -8.05 -2.28 13.76
CA GLY A 42 -8.86 -2.64 14.93
C GLY A 42 -8.15 -3.63 15.84
N LYS A 43 -8.84 -4.15 16.84
CA LYS A 43 -8.25 -5.13 17.78
C LYS A 43 -7.86 -6.43 17.06
N LEU A 44 -8.69 -6.88 16.13
CA LEU A 44 -8.54 -8.10 15.34
C LEU A 44 -8.79 -7.86 13.83
N ASP A 45 -8.78 -6.60 13.41
CA ASP A 45 -9.02 -6.19 12.04
C ASP A 45 -7.73 -5.67 11.42
N PHE A 46 -7.34 -6.25 10.30
CA PHE A 46 -6.10 -5.96 9.60
C PHE A 46 -6.36 -5.76 8.11
N VAL A 47 -5.85 -4.67 7.56
CA VAL A 47 -5.80 -4.44 6.11
C VAL A 47 -4.51 -5.05 5.59
N VAL A 48 -4.61 -5.93 4.63
CA VAL A 48 -3.47 -6.62 4.03
C VAL A 48 -3.14 -5.98 2.70
N SER A 49 -1.90 -5.52 2.57
CA SER A 49 -1.43 -4.75 1.41
C SER A 49 -0.44 -5.49 0.52
N ASP A 50 0.33 -6.44 1.04
CA ASP A 50 1.34 -7.17 0.28
C ASP A 50 1.66 -8.53 0.91
N ILE A 51 2.29 -9.41 0.14
CA ILE A 51 2.85 -10.68 0.57
C ILE A 51 4.36 -10.68 0.29
N TRP A 52 5.18 -10.86 1.34
CA TRP A 52 6.64 -10.81 1.22
C TRP A 52 7.30 -12.17 1.15
N MET A 53 6.78 -13.11 1.96
CA MET A 53 7.20 -14.50 1.92
C MET A 53 5.98 -15.42 1.78
N TYR A 54 6.14 -16.50 1.05
CA TYR A 54 5.16 -17.56 0.92
C TYR A 54 5.84 -18.92 1.09
N ASN A 55 5.47 -19.62 2.16
CA ASN A 55 6.05 -20.92 2.52
C ASN A 55 7.58 -20.94 2.45
N GLY A 56 8.23 -20.01 3.15
CA GLY A 56 9.69 -19.90 3.21
C GLY A 56 10.34 -19.27 1.97
N ASN A 57 9.59 -19.01 0.90
CA ASN A 57 10.13 -18.39 -0.31
C ASN A 57 9.92 -16.88 -0.29
N CYS A 58 10.98 -16.11 -0.53
CA CYS A 58 10.91 -14.66 -0.63
C CYS A 58 10.29 -14.23 -1.97
N VAL A 59 8.95 -14.17 -2.03
CA VAL A 59 8.22 -13.77 -3.23
C VAL A 59 8.41 -12.29 -3.56
N PHE A 60 8.72 -11.47 -2.57
CA PHE A 60 9.06 -10.06 -2.78
C PHE A 60 10.26 -9.87 -3.71
N ALA A 61 11.30 -10.69 -3.54
CA ALA A 61 12.53 -10.58 -4.32
C ALA A 61 12.44 -11.13 -5.75
N CYS A 62 11.38 -11.86 -6.10
CA CYS A 62 11.27 -12.54 -7.40
C CYS A 62 9.99 -12.22 -8.18
N SER A 63 9.14 -11.31 -7.69
CA SER A 63 7.88 -10.95 -8.35
C SER A 63 7.60 -9.44 -8.29
N THR A 64 6.77 -8.97 -9.23
CA THR A 64 6.28 -7.59 -9.23
C THR A 64 5.23 -7.40 -8.16
N PHE A 65 4.97 -6.15 -7.76
CA PHE A 65 3.88 -5.84 -6.81
C PHE A 65 2.53 -6.33 -7.35
N GLN A 66 2.23 -6.11 -8.63
CA GLN A 66 0.97 -6.53 -9.25
C GLN A 66 0.75 -8.05 -9.14
N GLN A 67 1.78 -8.86 -9.36
CA GLN A 67 1.68 -10.31 -9.20
C GLN A 67 1.36 -10.70 -7.75
N ARG A 68 2.08 -10.13 -6.77
CA ARG A 68 1.84 -10.40 -5.36
C ARG A 68 0.45 -9.94 -4.90
N TYR A 69 -0.03 -8.83 -5.45
CA TYR A 69 -1.34 -8.28 -5.16
C TYR A 69 -2.49 -9.21 -5.60
N GLU A 70 -2.37 -9.82 -6.78
CA GLU A 70 -3.34 -10.81 -7.27
C GLU A 70 -3.27 -12.12 -6.47
N TRP A 71 -2.07 -12.60 -6.14
CA TRP A 71 -1.92 -13.79 -5.29
C TRP A 71 -2.52 -13.57 -3.91
N LEU A 72 -2.33 -12.39 -3.34
CA LEU A 72 -2.90 -12.03 -2.05
C LEU A 72 -4.43 -12.08 -2.06
N LYS A 73 -5.08 -11.59 -3.11
CA LYS A 73 -6.55 -11.71 -3.26
C LYS A 73 -7.02 -13.17 -3.22
N LEU A 74 -6.31 -14.05 -3.90
CA LEU A 74 -6.63 -15.47 -3.90
C LEU A 74 -6.42 -16.11 -2.53
N LEU A 75 -5.31 -15.80 -1.87
CA LEU A 75 -4.98 -16.31 -0.54
C LEU A 75 -6.04 -15.90 0.49
N LEU A 76 -6.44 -14.64 0.52
CA LEU A 76 -7.40 -14.14 1.49
C LEU A 76 -8.80 -14.71 1.33
N LYS A 77 -9.21 -15.12 0.11
CA LYS A 77 -10.46 -15.83 -0.12
C LYS A 77 -10.52 -17.22 0.54
N THR A 78 -9.39 -17.82 0.78
CA THR A 78 -9.28 -19.17 1.40
C THR A 78 -9.06 -19.10 2.91
N PHE A 79 -8.89 -17.91 3.47
CA PHE A 79 -8.62 -17.73 4.89
C PHE A 79 -9.89 -17.85 5.73
N THR A 80 -9.87 -18.74 6.70
CA THR A 80 -10.98 -18.92 7.67
C THR A 80 -10.59 -18.32 8.99
N SER A 81 -11.35 -17.35 9.44
CA SER A 81 -10.96 -16.41 10.49
C SER A 81 -11.63 -16.60 11.84
N CYS A 82 -12.58 -17.53 11.98
CA CYS A 82 -13.38 -17.66 13.21
C CYS A 82 -12.97 -18.87 14.04
N VAL A 83 -12.62 -18.64 15.30
CA VAL A 83 -12.35 -19.67 16.31
C VAL A 83 -13.08 -19.30 17.61
N ASP A 84 -13.86 -20.21 18.15
CA ASP A 84 -14.61 -20.03 19.40
C ASP A 84 -15.41 -18.73 19.48
N GLY A 85 -16.03 -18.31 18.34
CA GLY A 85 -16.80 -17.06 18.24
C GLY A 85 -15.96 -15.79 18.13
N VAL A 86 -14.63 -15.91 18.08
CA VAL A 86 -13.72 -14.77 17.87
C VAL A 86 -13.32 -14.72 16.40
N THR A 87 -13.56 -13.60 15.75
CA THR A 87 -13.24 -13.40 14.34
C THR A 87 -12.02 -12.49 14.18
N VAL A 88 -11.04 -12.96 13.41
CA VAL A 88 -9.91 -12.16 12.90
C VAL A 88 -10.20 -11.79 11.46
N ASN A 89 -10.25 -10.51 11.16
CA ASN A 89 -10.54 -10.03 9.81
C ASN A 89 -9.25 -9.66 9.08
N LEU A 90 -8.96 -10.37 8.00
CA LEU A 90 -7.93 -10.01 7.04
C LEU A 90 -8.60 -9.46 5.80
N ILE A 91 -8.59 -8.14 5.64
CA ILE A 91 -9.27 -7.43 4.57
C ILE A 91 -8.23 -7.07 3.51
N HIS A 92 -8.47 -7.47 2.27
CA HIS A 92 -7.62 -7.03 1.16
C HIS A 92 -7.76 -5.51 0.99
N LYS A 93 -6.66 -4.81 0.75
CA LYS A 93 -6.64 -3.35 0.69
C LYS A 93 -7.64 -2.77 -0.33
N SER A 94 -7.93 -3.47 -1.43
CA SER A 94 -8.95 -3.04 -2.41
C SER A 94 -10.39 -3.10 -1.91
N GLU A 95 -10.64 -3.82 -0.81
CA GLU A 95 -11.99 -4.00 -0.23
C GLU A 95 -12.25 -3.05 0.94
N LEU A 96 -11.25 -2.22 1.29
CA LEU A 96 -11.38 -1.24 2.36
C LEU A 96 -12.34 -0.12 1.95
N ASP A 97 -13.36 0.09 2.76
CA ASP A 97 -14.28 1.23 2.61
C ASP A 97 -13.62 2.52 3.12
N LEU A 98 -13.04 3.27 2.20
CA LEU A 98 -12.32 4.52 2.51
C LEU A 98 -13.24 5.62 3.04
N SER A 99 -14.57 5.54 2.81
CA SER A 99 -15.52 6.54 3.29
C SER A 99 -15.63 6.56 4.81
N LYS A 100 -15.30 5.44 5.46
CA LYS A 100 -15.39 5.24 6.92
C LYS A 100 -14.08 5.42 7.65
N SER A 101 -12.98 5.67 6.93
CA SER A 101 -11.64 5.71 7.49
C SER A 101 -11.00 7.07 7.31
N LYS A 102 -10.29 7.57 8.34
CA LYS A 102 -9.44 8.74 8.19
C LYS A 102 -8.22 8.33 7.36
N ILE A 103 -8.13 8.85 6.16
CA ILE A 103 -7.00 8.63 5.27
C ILE A 103 -5.80 9.41 5.81
N ARG A 104 -4.71 8.71 6.14
CA ARG A 104 -3.45 9.30 6.60
C ARG A 104 -2.52 9.65 5.45
N GLY A 105 -2.66 8.95 4.33
CA GLY A 105 -1.81 9.11 3.16
C GLY A 105 -2.04 7.99 2.16
N TYR A 106 -1.16 7.93 1.18
CA TYR A 106 -1.22 7.00 0.06
C TYR A 106 0.05 6.16 0.01
N GLU A 107 -0.08 4.89 -0.27
CA GLU A 107 1.05 4.02 -0.60
C GLU A 107 1.21 3.93 -2.11
N CYS A 108 2.38 4.33 -2.60
CA CYS A 108 2.79 4.11 -3.97
C CYS A 108 3.64 2.84 -4.03
N TYR A 109 3.34 1.96 -4.97
CA TYR A 109 4.06 0.71 -5.16
C TYR A 109 4.87 0.76 -6.46
N SER A 110 6.07 0.21 -6.42
CA SER A 110 6.89 0.04 -7.61
C SER A 110 6.57 -1.30 -8.28
N ASP A 111 6.44 -1.32 -9.60
CA ASP A 111 6.34 -2.56 -10.38
C ASP A 111 7.70 -3.22 -10.63
N GLU A 112 8.79 -2.62 -10.15
CA GLU A 112 10.10 -3.25 -10.19
C GLU A 112 10.21 -4.37 -9.15
N ILE A 113 10.81 -5.50 -9.55
CA ILE A 113 11.01 -6.66 -8.68
C ILE A 113 11.91 -6.29 -7.50
N GLY A 114 11.49 -6.65 -6.28
CA GLY A 114 12.27 -6.44 -5.05
C GLY A 114 12.34 -4.98 -4.58
N LYS A 115 11.59 -4.07 -5.19
CA LYS A 115 11.59 -2.65 -4.81
C LYS A 115 10.41 -2.32 -3.91
N HIS A 116 10.69 -1.67 -2.80
CA HIS A 116 9.65 -1.16 -1.90
C HIS A 116 8.95 0.04 -2.52
N GLY A 117 7.67 0.18 -2.19
CA GLY A 117 6.94 1.42 -2.42
C GLY A 117 7.26 2.48 -1.38
N CYS A 118 6.70 3.66 -1.56
CA CYS A 118 6.79 4.77 -0.62
C CYS A 118 5.41 5.12 -0.04
N PHE A 119 5.42 5.73 1.14
CA PHE A 119 4.23 6.29 1.75
C PHE A 119 4.24 7.81 1.63
N ILE A 120 3.15 8.37 1.11
CA ILE A 120 2.96 9.82 0.93
C ILE A 120 1.85 10.25 1.88
N GLU A 121 2.17 11.14 2.81
CA GLU A 121 1.19 11.70 3.72
C GLU A 121 0.15 12.55 2.97
N ALA A 122 -1.12 12.45 3.36
CA ALA A 122 -2.22 13.15 2.69
C ALA A 122 -2.02 14.68 2.69
N ASP A 123 -1.42 15.22 3.76
CA ASP A 123 -1.18 16.66 3.90
C ASP A 123 -0.08 17.18 2.94
N ASN A 124 0.68 16.28 2.31
CA ASN A 124 1.70 16.61 1.31
C ASN A 124 1.17 16.57 -0.13
N LEU A 125 -0.08 16.17 -0.33
CA LEU A 125 -0.69 16.16 -1.65
C LEU A 125 -1.25 17.53 -1.99
N MET A 126 -0.89 18.01 -3.17
CA MET A 126 -1.41 19.25 -3.73
C MET A 126 -2.38 18.93 -4.86
N LYS A 127 -3.51 19.63 -4.85
CA LYS A 127 -4.44 19.60 -6.00
C LYS A 127 -3.80 20.31 -7.17
N ILE A 128 -3.78 19.61 -8.30
CA ILE A 128 -3.19 20.09 -9.54
C ILE A 128 -4.28 20.11 -10.61
N LYS A 129 -4.38 21.23 -11.30
CA LYS A 129 -5.33 21.43 -12.40
C LYS A 129 -4.58 21.72 -13.68
N LYS A 130 -4.89 20.96 -14.72
CA LYS A 130 -4.37 21.17 -16.07
C LYS A 130 -4.96 22.44 -16.67
N LEU A 131 -4.12 23.33 -17.18
CA LEU A 131 -4.53 24.53 -17.86
C LEU A 131 -4.64 24.30 -19.39
N GLN A 132 -5.09 25.31 -20.12
CA GLN A 132 -5.28 25.19 -21.58
C GLN A 132 -3.96 25.10 -22.35
N LEU A 133 -2.88 25.68 -21.82
CA LEU A 133 -1.56 25.61 -22.45
C LEU A 133 -0.87 24.28 -22.13
N PRO A 134 -0.14 23.69 -23.09
CA PRO A 134 0.66 22.49 -22.84
C PRO A 134 1.66 22.70 -21.68
N ASP A 135 1.77 21.68 -20.82
CA ASP A 135 2.69 21.65 -19.68
C ASP A 135 2.49 22.78 -18.66
N CYS A 136 1.32 23.41 -18.67
CA CYS A 136 0.89 24.38 -17.69
C CYS A 136 -0.10 23.74 -16.72
N TYR A 137 0.31 23.69 -15.45
CA TYR A 137 -0.48 23.07 -14.39
C TYR A 137 -0.54 24.03 -13.19
N GLN A 138 -1.75 24.31 -12.73
CA GLN A 138 -1.99 25.09 -11.52
C GLN A 138 -1.92 24.18 -10.31
N VAL A 139 -1.22 24.62 -9.26
CA VAL A 139 -1.10 23.93 -7.97
C VAL A 139 -1.79 24.75 -6.90
N GLY A 140 -2.83 24.17 -6.28
CA GLY A 140 -3.66 24.92 -5.32
C GLY A 140 -4.33 26.13 -5.97
N ASP A 141 -4.39 27.25 -5.26
CA ASP A 141 -5.13 28.45 -5.71
C ASP A 141 -4.31 29.37 -6.61
N SER A 142 -2.98 29.39 -6.50
CA SER A 142 -2.14 30.40 -7.17
C SER A 142 -0.78 29.93 -7.65
N GLY A 143 -0.38 28.69 -7.36
CA GLY A 143 0.93 28.16 -7.74
C GLY A 143 0.94 27.46 -9.10
N TYR A 144 2.15 27.25 -9.64
CA TYR A 144 2.38 26.53 -10.89
C TYR A 144 3.38 25.40 -10.70
N LEU A 145 3.12 24.27 -11.36
CA LEU A 145 4.00 23.13 -11.35
C LEU A 145 5.10 23.27 -12.39
N LEU A 146 6.34 23.11 -11.94
CA LEU A 146 7.49 23.05 -12.85
C LEU A 146 7.53 21.67 -13.51
N VAL A 147 7.68 21.68 -14.85
CA VAL A 147 7.82 20.48 -15.68
C VAL A 147 9.24 20.45 -16.22
N PRO A 148 10.20 19.77 -15.54
CA PRO A 148 11.62 19.89 -15.84
C PRO A 148 12.06 19.14 -17.09
N ASP A 149 11.33 18.09 -17.48
CA ASP A 149 11.74 17.20 -18.56
C ASP A 149 10.56 16.56 -19.28
N LEU A 150 10.87 15.90 -20.41
CA LEU A 150 9.87 15.24 -21.27
C LEU A 150 9.15 14.09 -20.55
N LYS A 151 9.87 13.32 -19.72
CA LYS A 151 9.28 12.18 -18.98
C LYS A 151 8.21 12.67 -18.01
N THR A 152 8.49 13.73 -17.28
CA THR A 152 7.51 14.38 -16.38
C THR A 152 6.33 14.94 -17.18
N SER A 153 6.58 15.57 -18.34
CA SER A 153 5.52 16.07 -19.22
C SER A 153 4.60 14.94 -19.69
N GLU A 154 5.15 13.84 -20.20
CA GLU A 154 4.38 12.67 -20.66
C GLU A 154 3.55 12.06 -19.53
N TYR A 155 4.16 11.90 -18.36
CA TYR A 155 3.47 11.41 -17.15
C TYR A 155 2.27 12.30 -16.78
N LEU A 156 2.49 13.61 -16.65
CA LEU A 156 1.42 14.56 -16.28
C LEU A 156 0.32 14.63 -17.34
N ARG A 157 0.67 14.50 -18.62
CA ARG A 157 -0.31 14.45 -19.70
C ARG A 157 -1.18 13.21 -19.68
N SER A 158 -0.68 12.09 -19.19
CA SER A 158 -1.44 10.84 -19.04
C SER A 158 -2.50 10.90 -17.95
N LEU A 159 -2.38 11.84 -17.00
CA LEU A 159 -3.33 12.06 -15.92
C LEU A 159 -4.56 12.86 -16.44
N GLY A 160 -5.64 12.83 -15.67
CA GLY A 160 -6.85 13.58 -15.97
C GLY A 160 -6.67 15.10 -15.92
N ASN A 161 -7.77 15.85 -15.99
CA ASN A 161 -7.73 17.31 -15.94
C ASN A 161 -7.47 17.86 -14.54
N GLU A 162 -7.84 17.10 -13.51
CA GLU A 162 -7.59 17.40 -12.09
C GLU A 162 -7.10 16.14 -11.40
N PHE A 163 -6.03 16.25 -10.62
CA PHE A 163 -5.39 15.16 -9.91
C PHE A 163 -4.65 15.67 -8.68
N GLU A 164 -4.22 14.77 -7.81
CA GLU A 164 -3.44 15.09 -6.61
C GLU A 164 -2.09 14.39 -6.68
N LEU A 165 -1.00 15.16 -6.50
CA LEU A 165 0.36 14.64 -6.46
C LEU A 165 1.15 15.27 -5.30
N PRO A 166 2.15 14.55 -4.78
CA PRO A 166 3.07 15.11 -3.80
C PRO A 166 3.93 16.18 -4.45
N CYS A 167 3.84 17.37 -3.91
CA CYS A 167 4.62 18.52 -4.38
C CYS A 167 5.36 19.17 -3.24
N GLU A 168 6.49 19.78 -3.56
CA GLU A 168 7.21 20.66 -2.66
C GLU A 168 7.33 22.04 -3.26
N LYS A 169 7.23 23.05 -2.39
CA LYS A 169 7.32 24.44 -2.80
C LYS A 169 8.77 24.78 -3.10
N VAL A 170 9.01 25.41 -4.26
CA VAL A 170 10.35 25.85 -4.70
C VAL A 170 10.53 27.32 -4.41
N ASP A 171 9.52 28.15 -4.73
CA ASP A 171 9.46 29.59 -4.45
C ASP A 171 8.01 30.04 -4.21
N GLU A 172 7.72 31.35 -4.21
CA GLU A 172 6.40 31.89 -3.85
C GLU A 172 5.27 31.29 -4.68
N ASP A 173 5.49 31.11 -5.98
CA ASP A 173 4.46 30.66 -6.94
C ASP A 173 4.82 29.37 -7.66
N SER A 174 5.97 28.74 -7.35
CA SER A 174 6.46 27.57 -8.06
C SER A 174 6.55 26.33 -7.17
N TRP A 175 6.11 25.24 -7.72
CA TRP A 175 6.10 23.91 -7.10
C TRP A 175 6.81 22.91 -8.01
N LYS A 176 7.42 21.90 -7.44
CA LYS A 176 7.93 20.74 -8.20
C LYS A 176 7.36 19.46 -7.62
N LEU A 177 7.28 18.39 -8.45
CA LEU A 177 6.97 17.08 -7.95
C LEU A 177 8.04 16.64 -6.94
N LYS A 178 7.58 16.07 -5.83
CA LYS A 178 8.47 15.45 -4.86
C LYS A 178 8.94 14.12 -5.47
N ASN A 179 10.13 14.12 -6.06
CA ASN A 179 10.73 12.89 -6.56
C ASN A 179 11.24 12.09 -5.37
N ASP A 180 10.71 10.89 -5.19
CA ASP A 180 11.37 9.89 -4.36
C ASP A 180 12.63 9.43 -5.11
N THR A 181 13.77 9.79 -4.58
CA THR A 181 15.09 9.25 -4.97
C THR A 181 15.21 7.79 -4.55
#